data_c343a11d638b8baa6624397554808fb1
#
_entry.id   c343a11d638b8baa6624397554808fb1
#
_cell.length_a   1.000
_cell.length_b   1.000
_cell.length_c   1.000
_cell.angle_alpha   90.00
_cell.angle_beta   90.00
_cell.angle_gamma   90.00
#
_symmetry.space_group_name_H-M   'P 1'
#
loop_
_entity.id
_entity.type
_entity.pdbx_description
1 polymer ?
#
loop_
_entity_poly.entity_id
_entity_poly.type
_entity_poly.pdbx_seq_one_letter_code
_entity_poly.pdbx_strand_id
1 'polypeptide(L)'
;LALAHRELLKSNFEINHIKIDVEQKSKDGTVKNALKLHDQLFVESLLIPTKKRSTARVSSQVGCSLDCTFCATASMKRMRNLNADEIYDQVVLINQQSLIYHQRPLTNIVFMGMGEPLMNYKNVLASIDKITDPKGLGMSPKRITVSTSGIPKMIRKMADDGVRFCLAVSLHSARQEVRKQIMPFATKFPLDELLKSLKHWYACTKKQITFEYLVWEGINDTKDDIQALVKFCLQVPSKVNLIQYNPIDYSNLKEAPS
;
A
#
# COMPACT_ATOMS: atom_id res chain seq x y z
N LEU A 1 9.54 -7.07 35.09
CA LEU A 1 10.72 -6.21 35.40
C LEU A 1 10.49 -5.51 36.71
N ALA A 2 11.49 -5.57 37.62
CA ALA A 2 11.47 -4.83 38.88
C ALA A 2 11.45 -3.31 38.63
N LEU A 3 10.88 -2.55 39.57
CA LEU A 3 10.70 -1.10 39.44
C LEU A 3 12.01 -0.39 39.09
N ALA A 4 13.11 -0.73 39.81
CA ALA A 4 14.43 -0.19 39.55
C ALA A 4 14.95 -0.41 38.13
N HIS A 5 14.66 -1.58 37.51
CA HIS A 5 15.01 -1.83 36.11
C HIS A 5 14.16 -1.01 35.12
N ARG A 6 12.89 -0.71 35.47
CA ARG A 6 12.05 0.16 34.63
C ARG A 6 12.58 1.60 34.61
N GLU A 7 13.00 2.11 35.79
CA GLU A 7 13.57 3.45 35.90
C GLU A 7 14.93 3.55 35.19
N LEU A 8 15.78 2.53 35.32
CA LEU A 8 17.04 2.46 34.58
C LEU A 8 16.82 2.44 33.06
N LEU A 9 15.83 1.70 32.58
CA LEU A 9 15.47 1.68 31.14
C LEU A 9 14.94 3.05 30.69
N LYS A 10 14.07 3.69 31.45
CA LYS A 10 13.54 5.02 31.13
C LYS A 10 14.62 6.09 31.07
N SER A 11 15.65 6.02 31.93
CA SER A 11 16.74 6.99 31.96
C SER A 11 17.75 6.81 30.82
N ASN A 12 17.85 5.60 30.25
CA ASN A 12 18.85 5.28 29.22
C ASN A 12 18.28 5.01 27.82
N PHE A 13 16.96 4.82 27.72
CA PHE A 13 16.31 4.49 26.46
C PHE A 13 15.06 5.33 26.29
N GLU A 14 14.86 5.83 25.09
CA GLU A 14 13.63 6.49 24.66
C GLU A 14 12.84 5.56 23.74
N ILE A 15 11.53 5.46 23.98
CA ILE A 15 10.63 4.77 23.05
C ILE A 15 10.27 5.76 21.95
N ASN A 16 10.88 5.60 20.79
CA ASN A 16 10.51 6.36 19.60
C ASN A 16 9.18 5.83 19.07
N HIS A 17 8.13 6.61 19.20
CA HIS A 17 6.83 6.33 18.62
C HIS A 17 6.44 7.44 17.66
N ILE A 18 5.68 7.08 16.63
CA ILE A 18 5.15 8.06 15.68
C ILE A 18 4.00 8.84 16.33
N LYS A 19 3.84 10.09 15.92
CA LYS A 19 2.80 10.99 16.47
C LYS A 19 1.93 11.51 15.33
N ILE A 20 0.64 11.66 15.59
CA ILE A 20 -0.24 12.38 14.69
C ILE A 20 0.07 13.87 14.82
N ASP A 21 0.56 14.47 13.75
CA ASP A 21 0.86 15.90 13.66
C ASP A 21 -0.35 16.67 13.13
N VAL A 22 -0.95 16.17 12.05
CA VAL A 22 -2.17 16.74 11.46
C VAL A 22 -3.19 15.62 11.21
N GLU A 23 -4.43 15.89 11.56
CA GLU A 23 -5.58 15.04 11.28
C GLU A 23 -6.62 15.81 10.46
N GLN A 24 -7.03 15.25 9.33
CA GLN A 24 -8.10 15.78 8.48
C GLN A 24 -9.23 14.76 8.37
N LYS A 25 -10.46 15.20 8.61
CA LYS A 25 -11.66 14.36 8.50
C LYS A 25 -12.50 14.78 7.30
N SER A 26 -12.84 13.82 6.47
CA SER A 26 -13.72 14.01 5.32
C SER A 26 -15.18 13.74 5.70
N LYS A 27 -16.12 14.23 4.89
CA LYS A 27 -17.58 14.06 5.12
C LYS A 27 -18.02 12.58 5.12
N ASP A 28 -17.32 11.71 4.43
CA ASP A 28 -17.57 10.26 4.38
C ASP A 28 -17.01 9.50 5.61
N GLY A 29 -16.41 10.23 6.56
CA GLY A 29 -15.79 9.67 7.77
C GLY A 29 -14.34 9.19 7.58
N THR A 30 -13.75 9.34 6.39
CA THR A 30 -12.33 9.09 6.16
C THR A 30 -11.48 10.05 6.97
N VAL A 31 -10.45 9.53 7.65
CA VAL A 31 -9.49 10.31 8.41
C VAL A 31 -8.12 10.17 7.76
N LYS A 32 -7.55 11.29 7.36
CA LYS A 32 -6.20 11.39 6.81
C LYS A 32 -5.28 11.94 7.88
N ASN A 33 -4.16 11.26 8.12
CA ASN A 33 -3.17 11.64 9.11
C ASN A 33 -1.84 11.97 8.44
N ALA A 34 -1.24 13.11 8.82
CA ALA A 34 0.20 13.32 8.69
C ALA A 34 0.85 12.83 9.98
N LEU A 35 1.67 11.80 9.86
CA LEU A 35 2.35 11.18 10.99
C LEU A 35 3.81 11.63 11.03
N LYS A 36 4.20 12.23 12.14
CA LYS A 36 5.55 12.69 12.40
C LYS A 36 6.39 11.56 12.98
N LEU A 37 7.53 11.29 12.36
CA LEU A 37 8.51 10.28 12.76
C LEU A 37 9.55 10.89 13.72
N HIS A 38 10.34 10.02 14.37
CA HIS A 38 11.38 10.43 15.33
C HIS A 38 12.45 11.36 14.70
N ASP A 39 12.74 11.21 13.43
CA ASP A 39 13.71 12.00 12.66
C ASP A 39 13.10 13.26 12.00
N GLN A 40 11.94 13.69 12.46
CA GLN A 40 11.15 14.83 11.97
C GLN A 40 10.60 14.67 10.54
N LEU A 41 10.78 13.51 9.91
CA LEU A 41 10.15 13.20 8.64
C LEU A 41 8.67 12.87 8.81
N PHE A 42 7.92 12.92 7.71
CA PHE A 42 6.48 12.68 7.71
C PHE A 42 6.08 11.55 6.77
N VAL A 43 5.07 10.81 7.19
CA VAL A 43 4.36 9.86 6.33
C VAL A 43 2.86 10.06 6.47
N GLU A 44 2.13 9.65 5.44
CA GLU A 44 0.68 9.71 5.41
C GLU A 44 0.08 8.35 5.74
N SER A 45 -1.00 8.35 6.51
CA SER A 45 -1.84 7.18 6.72
C SER A 45 -3.32 7.56 6.70
N LEU A 46 -4.21 6.61 6.38
CA LEU A 46 -5.64 6.86 6.34
C LEU A 46 -6.42 5.80 7.10
N LEU A 47 -7.48 6.25 7.78
CA LEU A 47 -8.59 5.42 8.21
C LEU A 47 -9.73 5.58 7.20
N ILE A 48 -10.14 4.50 6.55
CA ILE A 48 -11.20 4.51 5.55
C ILE A 48 -12.36 3.64 6.06
N PRO A 49 -13.43 4.26 6.57
CA PRO A 49 -14.61 3.54 7.03
C PRO A 49 -15.56 3.23 5.87
N THR A 50 -16.28 2.13 5.99
CA THR A 50 -17.46 1.81 5.19
C THR A 50 -18.54 1.28 6.12
N LYS A 51 -19.75 1.01 5.64
CA LYS A 51 -20.81 0.42 6.48
C LYS A 51 -20.35 -0.87 7.23
N LYS A 52 -19.49 -1.67 6.61
CA LYS A 52 -19.09 -2.99 7.15
C LYS A 52 -17.58 -3.10 7.47
N ARG A 53 -16.76 -2.11 7.13
CA ARG A 53 -15.30 -2.22 7.23
C ARG A 53 -14.70 -0.96 7.80
N SER A 54 -13.60 -1.12 8.53
CA SER A 54 -12.65 -0.06 8.88
C SER A 54 -11.29 -0.50 8.33
N THR A 55 -10.78 0.23 7.35
CA THR A 55 -9.53 -0.12 6.66
C THR A 55 -8.45 0.89 7.01
N ALA A 56 -7.29 0.41 7.46
CA ALA A 56 -6.09 1.22 7.56
C ALA A 56 -5.32 1.18 6.25
N ARG A 57 -4.98 2.37 5.70
CA ARG A 57 -4.02 2.53 4.61
C ARG A 57 -2.72 3.03 5.22
N VAL A 58 -1.64 2.26 5.08
CA VAL A 58 -0.35 2.53 5.71
C VAL A 58 0.76 2.72 4.69
N SER A 59 1.75 3.52 5.08
CA SER A 59 2.96 3.82 4.32
C SER A 59 4.07 2.83 4.64
N SER A 60 4.97 2.59 3.69
CA SER A 60 6.13 1.71 3.83
C SER A 60 7.47 2.42 3.68
N GLN A 61 7.47 3.63 3.14
CA GLN A 61 8.67 4.46 2.93
C GLN A 61 8.34 5.92 3.19
N VAL A 62 9.36 6.73 3.46
CA VAL A 62 9.28 8.18 3.38
C VAL A 62 9.65 8.59 1.97
N GLY A 63 8.67 9.09 1.21
CA GLY A 63 8.80 9.35 -0.24
C GLY A 63 8.79 8.08 -1.08
N CYS A 64 9.01 8.21 -2.38
CA CYS A 64 9.05 7.10 -3.34
C CYS A 64 10.07 7.40 -4.44
N SER A 65 10.64 6.34 -5.06
CA SER A 65 11.62 6.47 -6.15
C SER A 65 11.12 5.92 -7.49
N LEU A 66 9.81 5.69 -7.64
CA LEU A 66 9.25 5.06 -8.85
C LEU A 66 8.72 6.06 -9.89
N ASP A 67 8.70 7.34 -9.59
CA ASP A 67 8.38 8.46 -10.49
C ASP A 67 7.04 8.32 -11.24
N CYS A 68 6.01 7.72 -10.61
CA CYS A 68 4.68 7.58 -11.20
C CYS A 68 4.05 8.98 -11.39
N THR A 69 3.61 9.31 -12.61
CA THR A 69 3.14 10.65 -12.98
C THR A 69 1.84 11.09 -12.31
N PHE A 70 1.08 10.13 -11.76
CA PHE A 70 -0.20 10.35 -11.08
C PHE A 70 -0.11 10.36 -9.55
N CYS A 71 1.10 10.20 -9.00
CA CYS A 71 1.26 9.97 -7.56
C CYS A 71 1.93 11.16 -6.87
N ALA A 72 1.24 11.80 -5.93
CA ALA A 72 1.80 12.92 -5.17
C ALA A 72 3.08 12.53 -4.41
N THR A 73 3.20 11.28 -3.94
CA THR A 73 4.41 10.80 -3.28
C THR A 73 5.62 10.71 -4.22
N ALA A 74 5.41 10.57 -5.53
CA ALA A 74 6.49 10.50 -6.50
C ALA A 74 7.25 11.83 -6.64
N SER A 75 6.58 12.97 -6.38
CA SER A 75 7.24 14.28 -6.32
C SER A 75 8.18 14.44 -5.11
N MET A 76 8.00 13.57 -4.10
CA MET A 76 8.85 13.51 -2.92
C MET A 76 9.95 12.47 -3.14
N LYS A 77 11.21 12.90 -3.21
CA LYS A 77 12.33 11.95 -3.28
C LYS A 77 12.25 10.96 -2.12
N ARG A 78 12.55 9.67 -2.40
CA ARG A 78 12.65 8.67 -1.34
C ARG A 78 13.78 9.04 -0.37
N MET A 79 13.43 9.26 0.88
CA MET A 79 14.39 9.56 1.96
C MET A 79 14.93 8.27 2.56
N ARG A 80 14.02 7.39 3.02
CA ARG A 80 14.36 6.10 3.63
C ARG A 80 13.19 5.12 3.63
N ASN A 81 13.50 3.89 3.94
CA ASN A 81 12.50 2.89 4.31
C ASN A 81 12.00 3.15 5.74
N LEU A 82 10.74 2.87 6.00
CA LEU A 82 10.24 2.73 7.37
C LEU A 82 10.73 1.40 7.96
N ASN A 83 11.03 1.40 9.25
CA ASN A 83 11.27 0.15 9.96
C ASN A 83 9.94 -0.55 10.32
N ALA A 84 10.03 -1.79 10.79
CA ALA A 84 8.84 -2.60 11.06
C ALA A 84 7.96 -2.00 12.17
N ASP A 85 8.57 -1.34 13.14
CA ASP A 85 7.85 -0.72 14.26
C ASP A 85 7.10 0.52 13.80
N GLU A 86 7.72 1.39 12.98
CA GLU A 86 7.05 2.56 12.40
C GLU A 86 5.85 2.17 11.52
N ILE A 87 5.92 1.03 10.82
CA ILE A 87 4.78 0.52 10.05
C ILE A 87 3.69 0.01 11.00
N TYR A 88 4.07 -0.74 12.04
CA TYR A 88 3.14 -1.28 13.02
C TYR A 88 2.45 -0.17 13.81
N ASP A 89 3.17 0.86 14.23
CA ASP A 89 2.63 1.99 14.99
C ASP A 89 1.56 2.77 14.20
N GLN A 90 1.71 2.90 12.87
CA GLN A 90 0.64 3.45 12.03
C GLN A 90 -0.67 2.67 12.23
N VAL A 91 -0.58 1.33 12.20
CA VAL A 91 -1.77 0.46 12.37
C VAL A 91 -2.38 0.63 13.75
N VAL A 92 -1.56 0.71 14.80
CA VAL A 92 -2.03 0.90 16.19
C VAL A 92 -2.77 2.23 16.33
N LEU A 93 -2.18 3.33 15.84
CA LEU A 93 -2.81 4.66 15.87
C LEU A 93 -4.13 4.69 15.12
N ILE A 94 -4.17 4.13 13.90
CA ILE A 94 -5.41 4.10 13.11
C ILE A 94 -6.46 3.19 13.76
N ASN A 95 -6.04 2.10 14.41
CA ASN A 95 -6.97 1.25 15.16
C ASN A 95 -7.60 1.99 16.34
N GLN A 96 -6.83 2.79 17.07
CA GLN A 96 -7.34 3.66 18.12
C GLN A 96 -8.35 4.69 17.57
N GLN A 97 -8.03 5.34 16.44
CA GLN A 97 -8.96 6.25 15.77
C GLN A 97 -10.25 5.54 15.34
N SER A 98 -10.15 4.29 14.82
CA SER A 98 -11.32 3.51 14.43
C SER A 98 -12.23 3.19 15.61
N LEU A 99 -11.65 2.88 16.76
CA LEU A 99 -12.42 2.68 18.00
C LEU A 99 -13.09 3.95 18.49
N ILE A 100 -12.39 5.09 18.45
CA ILE A 100 -12.91 6.38 18.89
C ILE A 100 -14.03 6.89 17.97
N TYR A 101 -13.81 6.88 16.65
CA TYR A 101 -14.71 7.52 15.68
C TYR A 101 -15.82 6.62 15.17
N HIS A 102 -15.56 5.31 15.13
CA HIS A 102 -16.48 4.33 14.53
C HIS A 102 -16.89 3.21 15.47
N GLN A 103 -16.42 3.23 16.74
CA GLN A 103 -16.73 2.25 17.80
C GLN A 103 -16.49 0.80 17.38
N ARG A 104 -15.52 0.58 16.50
CA ARG A 104 -15.15 -0.75 16.02
C ARG A 104 -13.65 -0.81 15.69
N PRO A 105 -13.01 -1.99 15.85
CA PRO A 105 -11.61 -2.16 15.49
C PRO A 105 -11.43 -2.17 13.97
N LEU A 106 -10.17 -2.08 13.55
CA LEU A 106 -9.80 -2.29 12.15
C LEU A 106 -10.20 -3.68 11.68
N THR A 107 -10.71 -3.75 10.47
CA THR A 107 -11.07 -5.01 9.81
C THR A 107 -10.10 -5.40 8.70
N ASN A 108 -9.42 -4.42 8.11
CA ASN A 108 -8.52 -4.60 6.99
C ASN A 108 -7.34 -3.65 7.06
N ILE A 109 -6.21 -4.05 6.49
CA ILE A 109 -5.03 -3.20 6.31
C ILE A 109 -4.58 -3.28 4.85
N VAL A 110 -4.25 -2.13 4.26
CA VAL A 110 -3.71 -2.06 2.90
C VAL A 110 -2.40 -1.26 2.90
N PHE A 111 -1.35 -1.86 2.36
CA PHE A 111 -0.07 -1.21 2.12
C PHE A 111 -0.15 -0.45 0.80
N MET A 112 -0.86 0.68 0.81
CA MET A 112 -1.14 1.53 -0.35
C MET A 112 -0.86 3.01 -0.06
N GLY A 113 -0.12 3.32 1.00
CA GLY A 113 0.34 4.65 1.36
C GLY A 113 1.58 5.05 0.58
N MET A 114 2.49 5.77 1.23
CA MET A 114 3.72 6.24 0.62
C MET A 114 4.74 5.11 0.45
N GLY A 115 5.41 5.11 -0.72
CA GLY A 115 6.48 4.18 -1.06
C GLY A 115 6.02 2.89 -1.77
N GLU A 116 7.02 2.11 -2.21
CA GLU A 116 6.83 0.79 -2.80
C GLU A 116 7.12 -0.28 -1.73
N PRO A 117 6.11 -1.03 -1.27
CA PRO A 117 6.30 -2.00 -0.18
C PRO A 117 7.34 -3.08 -0.50
N LEU A 118 7.44 -3.49 -1.76
CA LEU A 118 8.39 -4.53 -2.14
C LEU A 118 9.86 -4.04 -2.17
N MET A 119 10.09 -2.73 -2.17
CA MET A 119 11.43 -2.15 -1.97
C MET A 119 11.80 -2.05 -0.49
N ASN A 120 10.84 -2.26 0.42
CA ASN A 120 11.03 -2.36 1.86
C ASN A 120 10.56 -3.73 2.40
N TYR A 121 10.70 -4.77 1.62
CA TYR A 121 10.07 -6.07 1.83
C TYR A 121 10.33 -6.67 3.22
N LYS A 122 11.59 -6.61 3.71
CA LYS A 122 11.96 -7.16 5.03
C LYS A 122 11.16 -6.53 6.17
N ASN A 123 11.06 -5.20 6.20
CA ASN A 123 10.33 -4.49 7.26
C ASN A 123 8.81 -4.65 7.11
N VAL A 124 8.32 -4.71 5.87
CA VAL A 124 6.90 -4.99 5.59
C VAL A 124 6.52 -6.37 6.13
N LEU A 125 7.31 -7.41 5.87
CA LEU A 125 7.06 -8.75 6.43
C LEU A 125 7.08 -8.73 7.97
N ALA A 126 8.13 -8.16 8.57
CA ALA A 126 8.26 -8.10 10.02
C ALA A 126 7.10 -7.32 10.67
N SER A 127 6.58 -6.27 10.03
CA SER A 127 5.39 -5.56 10.51
C SER A 127 4.13 -6.41 10.40
N ILE A 128 3.97 -7.17 9.30
CA ILE A 128 2.83 -8.08 9.12
C ILE A 128 2.87 -9.20 10.18
N ASP A 129 4.04 -9.73 10.49
CA ASP A 129 4.18 -10.74 11.55
C ASP A 129 3.70 -10.19 12.90
N LYS A 130 4.08 -8.95 13.26
CA LYS A 130 3.58 -8.27 14.48
C LYS A 130 2.06 -8.04 14.45
N ILE A 131 1.52 -7.62 13.30
CA ILE A 131 0.08 -7.38 13.13
C ILE A 131 -0.73 -8.67 13.27
N THR A 132 -0.17 -9.78 12.80
CA THR A 132 -0.86 -11.08 12.81
C THR A 132 -0.59 -11.92 14.06
N ASP A 133 0.36 -11.52 14.89
CA ASP A 133 0.66 -12.19 16.16
C ASP A 133 -0.58 -12.18 17.08
N PRO A 134 -1.01 -13.35 17.60
CA PRO A 134 -2.12 -13.43 18.57
C PRO A 134 -1.92 -12.59 19.83
N LYS A 135 -0.67 -12.31 20.21
CA LYS A 135 -0.32 -11.42 21.34
C LYS A 135 -0.34 -9.93 20.96
N GLY A 136 -0.43 -9.61 19.67
CA GLY A 136 -0.57 -8.26 19.13
C GLY A 136 -2.02 -7.97 18.73
N LEU A 137 -2.23 -7.53 17.47
CA LEU A 137 -3.57 -7.27 16.95
C LEU A 137 -4.33 -8.54 16.54
N GLY A 138 -3.65 -9.68 16.38
CA GLY A 138 -4.25 -10.96 16.02
C GLY A 138 -4.99 -10.97 14.69
N MET A 139 -4.66 -10.03 13.78
CA MET A 139 -5.39 -9.89 12.52
C MET A 139 -5.08 -11.04 11.57
N SER A 140 -6.12 -11.60 10.97
CA SER A 140 -5.93 -12.63 9.94
C SER A 140 -5.14 -12.08 8.73
N PRO A 141 -4.10 -12.78 8.25
CA PRO A 141 -3.35 -12.37 7.06
C PRO A 141 -4.24 -12.14 5.82
N LYS A 142 -5.38 -12.82 5.71
CA LYS A 142 -6.37 -12.62 4.63
C LYS A 142 -7.01 -11.22 4.63
N ARG A 143 -6.87 -10.48 5.72
CA ARG A 143 -7.36 -9.10 5.87
C ARG A 143 -6.30 -8.06 5.52
N ILE A 144 -5.09 -8.50 5.18
CA ILE A 144 -3.97 -7.64 4.81
C ILE A 144 -3.73 -7.74 3.31
N THR A 145 -3.62 -6.60 2.64
CA THR A 145 -3.27 -6.51 1.22
C THR A 145 -1.98 -5.72 1.07
N VAL A 146 -1.00 -6.32 0.44
CA VAL A 146 0.21 -5.62 0.00
C VAL A 146 0.05 -5.27 -1.47
N SER A 147 0.10 -3.95 -1.76
CA SER A 147 0.09 -3.43 -3.12
C SER A 147 1.50 -3.21 -3.61
N THR A 148 1.73 -3.44 -4.89
CA THR A 148 3.01 -3.16 -5.54
C THR A 148 2.78 -2.56 -6.91
N SER A 149 3.70 -1.73 -7.33
CA SER A 149 3.77 -1.24 -8.70
C SER A 149 4.15 -2.33 -9.71
N GLY A 150 4.50 -3.54 -9.24
CA GLY A 150 4.80 -4.70 -10.08
C GLY A 150 6.28 -4.92 -10.31
N ILE A 151 7.02 -5.33 -9.27
CA ILE A 151 8.44 -5.73 -9.34
C ILE A 151 8.50 -7.27 -9.47
N PRO A 152 8.73 -7.85 -10.68
CA PRO A 152 8.55 -9.27 -10.94
C PRO A 152 9.38 -10.17 -10.03
N LYS A 153 10.66 -9.83 -9.81
CA LYS A 153 11.57 -10.58 -8.93
C LYS A 153 11.01 -10.68 -7.50
N MET A 154 10.45 -9.59 -6.99
CA MET A 154 9.93 -9.55 -5.62
C MET A 154 8.59 -10.26 -5.50
N ILE A 155 7.75 -10.22 -6.54
CA ILE A 155 6.50 -11.00 -6.57
C ILE A 155 6.80 -12.50 -6.53
N ARG A 156 7.80 -12.97 -7.31
CA ARG A 156 8.24 -14.38 -7.24
C ARG A 156 8.75 -14.71 -5.83
N LYS A 157 9.62 -13.85 -5.27
CA LYS A 157 10.15 -14.06 -3.92
C LYS A 157 9.03 -14.19 -2.87
N MET A 158 8.01 -13.32 -2.90
CA MET A 158 6.86 -13.44 -1.98
C MET A 158 6.12 -14.76 -2.13
N ALA A 159 5.96 -15.24 -3.38
CA ALA A 159 5.33 -16.52 -3.65
C ALA A 159 6.13 -17.68 -3.06
N ASP A 160 7.45 -17.66 -3.25
CA ASP A 160 8.39 -18.69 -2.74
C ASP A 160 8.50 -18.65 -1.22
N ASP A 161 8.43 -17.46 -0.59
CA ASP A 161 8.39 -17.29 0.87
C ASP A 161 7.06 -17.76 1.49
N GLY A 162 6.07 -18.14 0.69
CA GLY A 162 4.79 -18.70 1.17
C GLY A 162 3.92 -17.69 1.95
N VAL A 163 3.99 -16.40 1.60
CA VAL A 163 3.24 -15.35 2.30
C VAL A 163 1.71 -15.59 2.28
N ARG A 164 1.02 -15.21 3.36
CA ARG A 164 -0.40 -15.50 3.54
C ARG A 164 -1.32 -14.29 3.34
N PHE A 165 -0.78 -13.09 3.12
CA PHE A 165 -1.56 -11.89 2.80
C PHE A 165 -2.04 -11.87 1.34
N CYS A 166 -2.86 -10.89 0.96
CA CYS A 166 -3.34 -10.70 -0.40
C CYS A 166 -2.40 -9.79 -1.21
N LEU A 167 -2.34 -10.01 -2.52
CA LEU A 167 -1.55 -9.20 -3.45
C LEU A 167 -2.47 -8.28 -4.26
N ALA A 168 -2.14 -6.99 -4.29
CA ALA A 168 -2.65 -6.05 -5.27
C ALA A 168 -1.50 -5.55 -6.16
N VAL A 169 -1.80 -5.25 -7.41
CA VAL A 169 -0.84 -4.72 -8.38
C VAL A 169 -1.41 -3.46 -9.01
N SER A 170 -0.69 -2.37 -8.89
CA SER A 170 -0.95 -1.13 -9.62
C SER A 170 -0.67 -1.35 -11.11
N LEU A 171 -1.67 -1.84 -11.83
CA LEU A 171 -1.54 -2.15 -13.26
C LEU A 171 -1.68 -0.89 -14.12
N HIS A 172 -2.79 -0.18 -13.96
CA HIS A 172 -3.19 1.09 -14.58
C HIS A 172 -3.19 1.11 -16.12
N SER A 173 -2.48 0.21 -16.77
CA SER A 173 -2.61 -0.10 -18.20
C SER A 173 -2.06 -1.49 -18.49
N ALA A 174 -2.76 -2.23 -19.37
CA ALA A 174 -2.31 -3.50 -19.94
C ALA A 174 -1.62 -3.32 -21.30
N ARG A 175 -1.39 -2.07 -21.72
CA ARG A 175 -0.59 -1.70 -22.89
C ARG A 175 0.75 -1.16 -22.43
N GLN A 176 1.83 -1.83 -22.82
CA GLN A 176 3.18 -1.54 -22.32
C GLN A 176 3.59 -0.07 -22.54
N GLU A 177 3.28 0.50 -23.70
CA GLU A 177 3.69 1.88 -24.02
C GLU A 177 2.92 2.91 -23.19
N VAL A 178 1.63 2.71 -22.98
CA VAL A 178 0.82 3.56 -22.09
C VAL A 178 1.32 3.43 -20.65
N ARG A 179 1.60 2.19 -20.20
CA ARG A 179 2.09 1.96 -18.84
C ARG A 179 3.42 2.64 -18.57
N LYS A 180 4.35 2.66 -19.55
CA LYS A 180 5.63 3.38 -19.44
C LYS A 180 5.46 4.89 -19.29
N GLN A 181 4.45 5.48 -19.93
CA GLN A 181 4.17 6.92 -19.85
C GLN A 181 3.71 7.32 -18.44
N ILE A 182 2.83 6.53 -17.83
CA ILE A 182 2.26 6.84 -16.52
C ILE A 182 3.11 6.28 -15.35
N MET A 183 3.90 5.23 -15.60
CA MET A 183 4.76 4.54 -14.64
C MET A 183 6.15 4.32 -15.26
N PRO A 184 7.06 5.30 -15.26
CA PRO A 184 8.35 5.24 -15.98
C PRO A 184 9.21 4.03 -15.62
N PHE A 185 9.16 3.55 -14.38
CA PHE A 185 9.88 2.35 -13.96
C PHE A 185 9.44 1.08 -14.71
N ALA A 186 8.24 1.06 -15.34
CA ALA A 186 7.77 -0.04 -16.15
C ALA A 186 8.63 -0.31 -17.41
N THR A 187 9.50 0.62 -17.75
CA THR A 187 10.56 0.38 -18.76
C THR A 187 11.51 -0.75 -18.33
N LYS A 188 11.79 -0.87 -17.03
CA LYS A 188 12.65 -1.91 -16.45
C LYS A 188 11.89 -3.22 -16.17
N PHE A 189 10.57 -3.15 -16.09
CA PHE A 189 9.70 -4.26 -15.69
C PHE A 189 8.54 -4.40 -16.69
N PRO A 190 8.79 -5.04 -17.86
CA PRO A 190 7.77 -5.19 -18.89
C PRO A 190 6.60 -6.09 -18.44
N LEU A 191 5.43 -5.88 -19.07
CA LEU A 191 4.19 -6.57 -18.70
C LEU A 191 4.25 -8.09 -18.85
N ASP A 192 5.04 -8.61 -19.79
CA ASP A 192 5.23 -10.05 -19.95
C ASP A 192 5.98 -10.68 -18.77
N GLU A 193 7.03 -10.02 -18.25
CA GLU A 193 7.75 -10.45 -17.05
C GLU A 193 6.88 -10.31 -15.79
N LEU A 194 6.09 -9.24 -15.71
CA LEU A 194 5.11 -9.10 -14.66
C LEU A 194 4.12 -10.26 -14.70
N LEU A 195 3.54 -10.56 -15.85
CA LEU A 195 2.58 -11.64 -16.01
C LEU A 195 3.17 -13.02 -15.63
N LYS A 196 4.41 -13.30 -16.04
CA LYS A 196 5.11 -14.54 -15.63
C LYS A 196 5.22 -14.64 -14.11
N SER A 197 5.54 -13.53 -13.44
CA SER A 197 5.63 -13.50 -11.97
C SER A 197 4.27 -13.67 -11.30
N LEU A 198 3.19 -13.14 -11.87
CA LEU A 198 1.83 -13.29 -11.37
C LEU A 198 1.30 -14.71 -11.56
N LYS A 199 1.62 -15.36 -12.66
CA LYS A 199 1.33 -16.80 -12.86
C LYS A 199 2.03 -17.65 -11.81
N HIS A 200 3.30 -17.37 -11.53
CA HIS A 200 4.06 -18.04 -10.47
C HIS A 200 3.42 -17.79 -9.08
N TRP A 201 3.07 -16.52 -8.76
CA TRP A 201 2.32 -16.21 -7.54
C TRP A 201 1.07 -17.06 -7.39
N TYR A 202 0.25 -17.14 -8.44
CA TYR A 202 -0.98 -17.93 -8.38
C TYR A 202 -0.70 -19.43 -8.25
N ALA A 203 0.32 -19.93 -8.95
CA ALA A 203 0.71 -21.33 -8.87
C ALA A 203 1.10 -21.75 -7.44
N CYS A 204 1.84 -20.89 -6.71
CA CYS A 204 2.28 -21.16 -5.34
C CYS A 204 1.18 -20.91 -4.30
N THR A 205 0.45 -19.80 -4.41
CA THR A 205 -0.43 -19.32 -3.33
C THR A 205 -1.91 -19.68 -3.52
N LYS A 206 -2.33 -19.97 -4.74
CA LYS A 206 -3.74 -20.12 -5.18
C LYS A 206 -4.61 -18.90 -4.87
N LYS A 207 -4.00 -17.73 -4.64
CA LYS A 207 -4.71 -16.49 -4.31
C LYS A 207 -4.91 -15.64 -5.55
N GLN A 208 -6.14 -15.20 -5.74
CA GLN A 208 -6.51 -14.23 -6.78
C GLN A 208 -5.79 -12.90 -6.56
N ILE A 209 -5.36 -12.28 -7.65
CA ILE A 209 -4.66 -10.99 -7.66
C ILE A 209 -5.70 -9.88 -7.83
N THR A 210 -5.50 -8.75 -7.14
CA THR A 210 -6.27 -7.53 -7.41
C THR A 210 -5.45 -6.62 -8.30
N PHE A 211 -5.97 -6.24 -9.47
CA PHE A 211 -5.40 -5.17 -10.28
C PHE A 211 -6.06 -3.85 -9.91
N GLU A 212 -5.27 -2.89 -9.46
CA GLU A 212 -5.69 -1.52 -9.28
C GLU A 212 -5.56 -0.80 -10.62
N TYR A 213 -6.64 -0.15 -11.07
CA TYR A 213 -6.71 0.48 -12.38
C TYR A 213 -7.37 1.85 -12.25
N LEU A 214 -6.56 2.89 -12.16
CA LEU A 214 -6.98 4.29 -12.28
C LEU A 214 -7.36 4.56 -13.73
N VAL A 215 -8.46 5.24 -13.97
CA VAL A 215 -8.95 5.58 -15.31
C VAL A 215 -8.72 7.05 -15.60
N TRP A 216 -8.06 7.37 -16.71
CA TRP A 216 -7.79 8.72 -17.17
C TRP A 216 -8.33 8.94 -18.58
N GLU A 217 -8.97 10.10 -18.78
CA GLU A 217 -9.52 10.52 -20.05
C GLU A 217 -8.44 10.55 -21.14
N GLY A 218 -8.70 9.87 -22.26
CA GLY A 218 -7.84 9.85 -23.44
C GLY A 218 -6.49 9.14 -23.27
N ILE A 219 -6.27 8.43 -22.17
CA ILE A 219 -5.00 7.75 -21.90
C ILE A 219 -5.18 6.23 -21.86
N ASN A 220 -6.09 5.75 -21.02
CA ASN A 220 -6.30 4.31 -20.80
C ASN A 220 -7.78 3.90 -20.72
N ASP A 221 -8.66 4.70 -21.29
CA ASP A 221 -10.12 4.55 -21.30
C ASP A 221 -10.70 4.14 -22.67
N THR A 222 -9.85 3.90 -23.67
CA THR A 222 -10.28 3.52 -25.01
C THR A 222 -10.74 2.05 -25.10
N LYS A 223 -11.44 1.70 -26.17
CA LYS A 223 -11.83 0.29 -26.46
C LYS A 223 -10.61 -0.63 -26.50
N ASP A 224 -9.49 -0.18 -27.07
CA ASP A 224 -8.26 -0.96 -27.15
C ASP A 224 -7.65 -1.20 -25.77
N ASP A 225 -7.74 -0.22 -24.88
CA ASP A 225 -7.28 -0.36 -23.48
C ASP A 225 -8.13 -1.37 -22.72
N ILE A 226 -9.46 -1.32 -22.91
CA ILE A 226 -10.38 -2.30 -22.30
C ILE A 226 -10.09 -3.71 -22.81
N GLN A 227 -9.92 -3.89 -24.13
CA GLN A 227 -9.59 -5.20 -24.72
C GLN A 227 -8.25 -5.73 -24.22
N ALA A 228 -7.22 -4.86 -24.14
CA ALA A 228 -5.92 -5.22 -23.59
C ALA A 228 -6.03 -5.64 -22.13
N LEU A 229 -6.79 -4.91 -21.31
CA LEU A 229 -7.03 -5.25 -19.90
C LEU A 229 -7.73 -6.61 -19.76
N VAL A 230 -8.79 -6.84 -20.51
CA VAL A 230 -9.52 -8.12 -20.51
C VAL A 230 -8.57 -9.26 -20.88
N LYS A 231 -7.82 -9.12 -21.98
CA LYS A 231 -6.86 -10.12 -22.45
C LYS A 231 -5.78 -10.40 -21.38
N PHE A 232 -5.31 -9.40 -20.68
CA PHE A 232 -4.32 -9.55 -19.62
C PHE A 232 -4.93 -10.29 -18.41
N CYS A 233 -6.12 -9.90 -17.97
CA CYS A 233 -6.81 -10.50 -16.82
C CYS A 233 -7.18 -11.98 -17.05
N LEU A 234 -7.50 -12.37 -18.28
CA LEU A 234 -7.81 -13.77 -18.61
C LEU A 234 -6.60 -14.72 -18.45
N GLN A 235 -5.39 -14.19 -18.35
CA GLN A 235 -4.19 -15.03 -18.26
C GLN A 235 -3.84 -15.48 -16.83
N VAL A 236 -4.48 -14.88 -15.80
CA VAL A 236 -4.28 -15.25 -14.40
C VAL A 236 -5.55 -14.91 -13.60
N PRO A 237 -5.97 -15.75 -12.65
CA PRO A 237 -7.12 -15.46 -11.81
C PRO A 237 -6.97 -14.13 -11.09
N SER A 238 -7.81 -13.17 -11.46
CA SER A 238 -7.69 -11.79 -11.00
C SER A 238 -9.05 -11.12 -10.86
N LYS A 239 -9.06 -9.99 -10.20
CA LYS A 239 -10.15 -9.02 -10.18
C LYS A 239 -9.58 -7.64 -10.44
N VAL A 240 -10.37 -6.77 -11.04
CA VAL A 240 -9.99 -5.37 -11.29
C VAL A 240 -10.76 -4.48 -10.34
N ASN A 241 -10.05 -3.57 -9.68
CA ASN A 241 -10.60 -2.46 -8.95
C ASN A 241 -10.43 -1.21 -9.82
N LEU A 242 -11.51 -0.73 -10.41
CA LEU A 242 -11.53 0.52 -11.15
C LEU A 242 -11.57 1.67 -10.15
N ILE A 243 -10.66 2.60 -10.29
CA ILE A 243 -10.47 3.72 -9.39
C ILE A 243 -10.64 5.00 -10.18
N GLN A 244 -11.51 5.87 -9.70
CA GLN A 244 -11.66 7.22 -10.18
C GLN A 244 -10.41 8.03 -9.83
N TYR A 245 -9.89 8.79 -10.78
CA TYR A 245 -8.70 9.60 -10.53
C TYR A 245 -9.08 10.87 -9.78
N ASN A 246 -8.37 11.14 -8.71
CA ASN A 246 -8.43 12.43 -8.02
C ASN A 246 -7.25 13.29 -8.50
N PRO A 247 -7.50 14.42 -9.19
CA PRO A 247 -6.45 15.30 -9.67
C PRO A 247 -5.50 15.75 -8.55
N ILE A 248 -4.24 15.89 -8.90
CA ILE A 248 -3.19 16.44 -8.03
C ILE A 248 -2.57 17.66 -8.74
N ASP A 249 -2.12 18.65 -7.97
CA ASP A 249 -1.63 19.93 -8.49
C ASP A 249 -0.47 19.85 -9.49
N TYR A 250 0.25 18.72 -9.49
CA TYR A 250 1.44 18.52 -10.32
C TYR A 250 1.21 17.61 -11.54
N SER A 251 -0.04 17.22 -11.80
CA SER A 251 -0.38 16.29 -12.87
C SER A 251 -1.32 16.92 -13.88
N ASN A 252 -0.99 16.78 -15.17
CA ASN A 252 -1.88 17.17 -16.28
C ASN A 252 -2.92 16.08 -16.61
N LEU A 253 -2.98 15.00 -15.85
CA LEU A 253 -3.91 13.91 -16.04
C LEU A 253 -5.34 14.36 -15.66
N LYS A 254 -6.31 13.97 -16.46
CA LYS A 254 -7.72 14.27 -16.22
C LYS A 254 -8.49 13.01 -15.85
N GLU A 255 -9.49 13.20 -15.00
CA GLU A 255 -10.45 12.16 -14.68
C GLU A 255 -11.24 11.78 -15.94
N ALA A 256 -11.46 10.49 -16.17
CA ALA A 256 -12.34 10.03 -17.23
C ALA A 256 -13.82 10.32 -16.88
N PRO A 257 -14.66 10.63 -17.86
CA PRO A 257 -16.11 10.79 -17.67
C PRO A 257 -16.71 9.54 -17.04
N SER A 258 -17.67 9.73 -16.14
CA SER A 258 -18.38 8.64 -15.44
C SER A 258 -19.36 7.92 -16.37
#